data_156108aa3959012a526d97ba7a8bf666
#
_entry.id   156108aa3959012a526d97ba7a8bf666
#
_cell.length_a   1.000
_cell.length_b   1.000
_cell.length_c   1.000
_cell.angle_alpha   90.00
_cell.angle_beta   90.00
_cell.angle_gamma   90.00
#
_symmetry.space_group_name_H-M   'P 1'
#
loop_
_entity.id
_entity.type
_entity.pdbx_description
1 polymer ?
#
loop_
_entity_poly.entity_id
_entity_poly.type
_entity_poly.pdbx_seq_one_letter_code
_entity_poly.pdbx_strand_id
1 'polypeptide(L)'
;MKISTKGRYALRLMLDIALYSKNKPVSIKEISKRQGISDKYLEQIISVLNSAGYVRSIRGPQGGYLLTREPQEYTVGMILKLTEGSLAPVICVEDDASPCDNMGCCPTVEIWKRLNNAINDVVENITLADLIEWSKKE
;
A
#
# COMPACT_ATOMS: atom_id res chain seq x y z
N MET A 1 13.31 -6.70 8.25
CA MET A 1 12.43 -6.52 7.09
C MET A 1 11.08 -7.19 7.35
N LYS A 2 10.13 -6.42 7.80
CA LYS A 2 8.74 -6.87 8.01
C LYS A 2 7.80 -5.80 7.47
N ILE A 3 6.75 -6.23 6.80
CA ILE A 3 5.67 -5.33 6.43
C ILE A 3 4.79 -5.16 7.67
N SER A 4 4.53 -3.92 8.07
CA SER A 4 3.74 -3.63 9.27
C SER A 4 2.27 -4.02 9.10
N THR A 5 1.57 -4.12 10.22
CA THR A 5 0.11 -4.30 10.22
C THR A 5 -0.56 -3.16 9.45
N LYS A 6 -0.06 -1.92 9.61
CA LYS A 6 -0.58 -0.75 8.91
C LYS A 6 -0.48 -0.93 7.39
N GLY A 7 0.66 -1.40 6.89
CA GLY A 7 0.85 -1.64 5.46
C GLY A 7 -0.08 -2.74 4.92
N ARG A 8 -0.18 -3.84 5.64
CA ARG A 8 -1.09 -4.93 5.26
C ARG A 8 -2.54 -4.48 5.24
N TYR A 9 -2.95 -3.72 6.24
CA TYR A 9 -4.32 -3.22 6.33
C TYR A 9 -4.61 -2.15 5.29
N ALA A 10 -3.61 -1.33 4.92
CA ALA A 10 -3.78 -0.35 3.84
C ALA A 10 -4.10 -1.05 2.51
N LEU A 11 -3.44 -2.17 2.22
CA LEU A 11 -3.75 -2.96 1.02
C LEU A 11 -5.17 -3.52 1.08
N ARG A 12 -5.58 -4.06 2.22
CA ARG A 12 -6.94 -4.59 2.40
C ARG A 12 -7.99 -3.49 2.27
N LEU A 13 -7.71 -2.31 2.81
CA LEU A 13 -8.58 -1.15 2.72
C LEU A 13 -8.75 -0.69 1.27
N MET A 14 -7.65 -0.55 0.55
CA MET A 14 -7.70 -0.14 -0.85
C MET A 14 -8.44 -1.15 -1.72
N LEU A 15 -8.21 -2.43 -1.47
CA LEU A 15 -8.92 -3.50 -2.18
C LEU A 15 -10.42 -3.46 -1.89
N ASP A 16 -10.81 -3.24 -0.64
CA ASP A 16 -12.21 -3.15 -0.24
C ASP A 16 -12.91 -1.99 -0.98
N ILE A 17 -12.28 -0.83 -1.00
CA ILE A 17 -12.83 0.32 -1.74
C ILE A 17 -12.94 -0.02 -3.23
N ALA A 18 -11.93 -0.63 -3.81
CA ALA A 18 -11.94 -1.00 -5.22
C ALA A 18 -13.10 -1.96 -5.55
N LEU A 19 -13.38 -2.91 -4.67
CA LEU A 19 -14.41 -3.91 -4.89
C LEU A 19 -15.83 -3.37 -4.70
N TYR A 20 -16.03 -2.47 -3.74
CA TYR A 20 -17.35 -2.09 -3.28
C TYR A 20 -17.78 -0.65 -3.59
N SER A 21 -16.92 0.16 -4.20
CA SER A 21 -17.23 1.56 -4.52
C SER A 21 -17.73 1.79 -5.95
N LYS A 22 -18.16 0.74 -6.64
CA LYS A 22 -18.54 0.84 -8.06
C LYS A 22 -19.67 1.84 -8.33
N ASN A 23 -20.68 1.87 -7.46
CA ASN A 23 -21.86 2.70 -7.66
C ASN A 23 -22.04 3.79 -6.61
N LYS A 24 -21.31 3.69 -5.50
CA LYS A 24 -21.41 4.64 -4.38
C LYS A 24 -20.15 4.60 -3.53
N PRO A 25 -19.86 5.68 -2.80
CA PRO A 25 -18.73 5.67 -1.86
C PRO A 25 -18.89 4.59 -0.79
N VAL A 26 -17.76 4.11 -0.26
CA VAL A 26 -17.75 3.08 0.78
C VAL A 26 -17.37 3.75 2.10
N SER A 27 -18.21 3.57 3.11
CA SER A 27 -17.97 4.17 4.44
C SER A 27 -16.96 3.35 5.24
N ILE A 28 -16.34 4.01 6.22
CA ILE A 28 -15.44 3.34 7.16
C ILE A 28 -16.15 2.22 7.91
N LYS A 29 -17.40 2.42 8.29
CA LYS A 29 -18.19 1.40 9.01
C LYS A 29 -18.36 0.13 8.16
N GLU A 30 -18.64 0.30 6.88
CA GLU A 30 -18.79 -0.83 5.95
C GLU A 30 -17.49 -1.59 5.82
N ILE A 31 -16.37 -0.87 5.67
CA ILE A 31 -15.05 -1.48 5.56
C ILE A 31 -14.69 -2.22 6.85
N SER A 32 -14.91 -1.58 7.99
CA SER A 32 -14.66 -2.15 9.30
C SER A 32 -15.39 -3.46 9.48
N LYS A 33 -16.65 -3.49 9.10
CA LYS A 33 -17.49 -4.67 9.22
C LYS A 33 -16.99 -5.83 8.35
N ARG A 34 -16.61 -5.53 7.10
CA ARG A 34 -16.11 -6.57 6.18
C ARG A 34 -14.71 -7.06 6.55
N GLN A 35 -13.83 -6.16 6.98
CA GLN A 35 -12.41 -6.47 7.19
C GLN A 35 -12.08 -6.88 8.62
N GLY A 36 -12.98 -6.62 9.57
CA GLY A 36 -12.70 -6.90 10.97
C GLY A 36 -11.62 -6.02 11.56
N ILE A 37 -11.51 -4.78 11.08
CA ILE A 37 -10.53 -3.80 11.54
C ILE A 37 -11.30 -2.66 12.20
N SER A 38 -10.79 -2.13 13.34
CA SER A 38 -11.49 -1.06 14.05
C SER A 38 -11.64 0.20 13.20
N ASP A 39 -12.74 0.91 13.38
CA ASP A 39 -13.01 2.19 12.71
C ASP A 39 -11.86 3.16 12.93
N LYS A 40 -11.40 3.27 14.17
CA LYS A 40 -10.34 4.20 14.54
C LYS A 40 -9.04 3.93 13.81
N TYR A 41 -8.66 2.66 13.68
CA TYR A 41 -7.44 2.29 12.96
C TYR A 41 -7.59 2.56 11.46
N LEU A 42 -8.75 2.24 10.89
CA LEU A 42 -9.04 2.53 9.48
C LEU A 42 -8.99 4.03 9.21
N GLU A 43 -9.50 4.86 10.11
CA GLU A 43 -9.45 6.32 9.97
C GLU A 43 -8.01 6.83 9.91
N GLN A 44 -7.11 6.25 10.69
CA GLN A 44 -5.68 6.62 10.66
C GLN A 44 -5.07 6.27 9.31
N ILE A 45 -5.35 5.10 8.77
CA ILE A 45 -4.82 4.65 7.49
C ILE A 45 -5.40 5.47 6.34
N ILE A 46 -6.73 5.67 6.35
CA ILE A 46 -7.40 6.41 5.27
C ILE A 46 -6.95 7.87 5.22
N SER A 47 -6.59 8.45 6.36
CA SER A 47 -6.06 9.81 6.42
C SER A 47 -4.76 9.92 5.63
N VAL A 48 -3.87 8.93 5.76
CA VAL A 48 -2.62 8.87 4.99
C VAL A 48 -2.89 8.71 3.50
N LEU A 49 -3.80 7.82 3.14
CA LEU A 49 -4.17 7.58 1.74
C LEU A 49 -4.84 8.79 1.11
N ASN A 50 -5.70 9.46 1.85
CA ASN A 50 -6.38 10.67 1.39
C ASN A 50 -5.40 11.82 1.19
N SER A 51 -4.46 12.01 2.11
CA SER A 51 -3.41 13.04 2.00
C SER A 51 -2.52 12.82 0.79
N ALA A 52 -2.26 11.57 0.43
CA ALA A 52 -1.47 11.22 -0.75
C ALA A 52 -2.27 11.31 -2.05
N GLY A 53 -3.57 11.56 -1.98
CA GLY A 53 -4.42 11.64 -3.16
C GLY A 53 -4.82 10.29 -3.75
N TYR A 54 -4.69 9.21 -3.00
CA TYR A 54 -5.06 7.86 -3.47
C TYR A 54 -6.55 7.56 -3.31
N VAL A 55 -7.20 8.25 -2.39
CA VAL A 55 -8.63 8.16 -2.19
C VAL A 55 -9.18 9.58 -2.01
N ARG A 56 -10.48 9.75 -2.20
CA ARG A 56 -11.16 11.00 -1.90
C ARG A 56 -12.41 10.72 -1.10
N SER A 57 -12.76 11.65 -0.21
CA SER A 57 -13.95 11.51 0.62
C SER A 57 -15.15 12.21 -0.02
N ILE A 58 -16.32 11.62 0.17
CA ILE A 58 -17.60 12.20 -0.20
C ILE A 58 -18.39 12.38 1.09
N ARG A 59 -18.79 13.60 1.38
CA ARG A 59 -19.55 13.92 2.59
C ARG A 59 -21.03 13.58 2.46
N GLY A 60 -21.68 13.45 3.60
CA GLY A 60 -23.12 13.25 3.68
C GLY A 60 -23.52 11.88 4.19
N PRO A 61 -24.83 11.62 4.38
CA PRO A 61 -25.32 10.35 4.90
C PRO A 61 -25.06 9.15 3.99
N GLN A 62 -24.89 9.42 2.69
CA GLN A 62 -24.51 8.40 1.70
C GLN A 62 -23.02 8.50 1.36
N GLY A 63 -22.24 9.18 2.17
CA GLY A 63 -20.84 9.43 1.91
C GLY A 63 -19.92 8.26 2.23
N GLY A 64 -18.65 8.49 1.99
CA GLY A 64 -17.60 7.49 2.20
C GLY A 64 -16.40 7.83 1.36
N TYR A 65 -15.72 6.81 0.85
CA TYR A 65 -14.48 6.98 0.10
C TYR A 65 -14.56 6.33 -1.27
N LEU A 66 -13.89 6.96 -2.22
CA LEU A 66 -13.75 6.48 -3.60
C LEU A 66 -12.27 6.46 -3.96
N LEU A 67 -11.90 5.61 -4.90
CA LEU A 67 -10.57 5.68 -5.51
C LEU A 67 -10.50 6.92 -6.41
N THR A 68 -9.29 7.47 -6.57
CA THR A 68 -9.03 8.62 -7.46
C THR A 68 -8.51 8.20 -8.82
N ARG A 69 -8.16 6.93 -8.98
CA ARG A 69 -7.58 6.35 -10.20
C ARG A 69 -8.21 5.00 -10.47
N GLU A 70 -7.95 4.47 -11.66
CA GLU A 70 -8.35 3.10 -11.99
C GLU A 70 -7.47 2.10 -11.22
N PRO A 71 -8.02 0.92 -10.85
CA PRO A 71 -7.25 -0.06 -10.06
C PRO A 71 -5.90 -0.46 -10.66
N GLN A 72 -5.79 -0.52 -11.98
CA GLN A 72 -4.52 -0.86 -12.63
C GLN A 72 -3.45 0.23 -12.50
N GLU A 73 -3.83 1.42 -12.06
CA GLU A 73 -2.89 2.53 -11.84
C GLU A 73 -2.26 2.54 -10.46
N TYR A 74 -2.71 1.65 -9.56
CA TYR A 74 -2.11 1.50 -8.22
C TYR A 74 -1.27 0.24 -8.19
N THR A 75 0.03 0.39 -7.96
CA THR A 75 0.88 -0.77 -7.66
C THR A 75 0.83 -1.06 -6.16
N VAL A 76 1.11 -2.30 -5.80
CA VAL A 76 1.26 -2.69 -4.39
C VAL A 76 2.38 -1.84 -3.75
N GLY A 77 3.45 -1.58 -4.52
CA GLY A 77 4.56 -0.74 -4.06
C GLY A 77 4.17 0.66 -3.69
N MET A 78 3.29 1.30 -4.48
CA MET A 78 2.80 2.66 -4.17
C MET A 78 2.13 2.70 -2.79
N ILE A 79 1.28 1.71 -2.51
CA ILE A 79 0.54 1.67 -1.25
C ILE A 79 1.46 1.33 -0.08
N LEU A 80 2.32 0.33 -0.23
CA LEU A 80 3.23 -0.09 0.84
C LEU A 80 4.27 0.99 1.16
N LYS A 81 4.85 1.64 0.15
CA LYS A 81 5.83 2.71 0.38
C LYS A 81 5.23 3.89 1.11
N LEU A 82 3.95 4.17 0.87
CA LEU A 82 3.26 5.25 1.56
C LEU A 82 3.15 4.99 3.06
N THR A 83 2.91 3.75 3.45
CA THR A 83 2.73 3.39 4.85
C THR A 83 4.02 3.01 5.56
N GLU A 84 4.96 2.40 4.84
CA GLU A 84 6.22 1.90 5.40
C GLU A 84 7.37 2.90 5.26
N GLY A 85 7.26 3.84 4.33
CA GLY A 85 8.33 4.73 3.94
C GLY A 85 9.25 4.06 2.93
N SER A 86 10.14 3.21 3.39
CA SER A 86 11.03 2.45 2.52
C SER A 86 10.76 0.95 2.63
N LEU A 87 10.87 0.24 1.52
CA LEU A 87 10.78 -1.23 1.48
C LEU A 87 12.17 -1.86 1.37
N ALA A 88 13.23 -1.05 1.38
CA ALA A 88 14.60 -1.55 1.29
C ALA A 88 14.92 -2.45 2.50
N PRO A 89 15.60 -3.58 2.28
CA PRO A 89 15.93 -4.49 3.38
C PRO A 89 16.93 -3.91 4.37
N VAL A 90 17.79 -2.99 3.91
CA VAL A 90 18.78 -2.29 4.74
C VAL A 90 18.97 -0.87 4.23
N ILE A 91 19.50 0.00 5.09
CA ILE A 91 19.76 1.42 4.76
C ILE A 91 20.68 1.57 3.56
N CYS A 92 21.66 0.69 3.39
CA CYS A 92 22.66 0.79 2.33
C CYS A 92 22.08 0.86 0.92
N VAL A 93 20.86 0.35 0.71
CA VAL A 93 20.24 0.28 -0.61
C VAL A 93 18.94 1.10 -0.70
N GLU A 94 18.68 1.97 0.27
CA GLU A 94 17.59 2.94 0.17
C GLU A 94 17.93 4.00 -0.88
N ASP A 95 16.90 4.53 -1.55
CA ASP A 95 17.08 5.51 -2.62
C ASP A 95 17.84 6.76 -2.16
N ASP A 96 17.59 7.21 -0.93
CA ASP A 96 18.19 8.41 -0.34
C ASP A 96 19.35 8.07 0.60
N ALA A 97 19.94 6.87 0.47
CA ALA A 97 21.00 6.43 1.35
C ALA A 97 22.24 7.31 1.21
N SER A 98 22.81 7.71 2.36
CA SER A 98 24.14 8.32 2.37
C SER A 98 25.19 7.26 2.04
N PRO A 99 26.24 7.61 1.28
CA PRO A 99 27.31 6.65 1.00
C PRO A 99 27.91 6.11 2.29
N CYS A 100 28.02 4.79 2.36
CA CYS A 100 28.72 4.12 3.45
C CYS A 100 30.21 4.11 3.13
N ASP A 101 31.08 4.37 4.13
CA ASP A 101 32.54 4.36 3.95
C ASP A 101 33.04 3.02 3.41
N ASN A 102 32.36 1.92 3.71
CA ASN A 102 32.72 0.58 3.29
C ASN A 102 32.01 0.10 2.02
N MET A 103 31.22 0.96 1.38
CA MET A 103 30.37 0.54 0.26
C MET A 103 31.15 -0.03 -0.93
N GLY A 104 32.34 0.52 -1.19
CA GLY A 104 33.19 0.08 -2.29
C GLY A 104 33.90 -1.24 -2.04
N CYS A 105 33.95 -1.72 -0.81
CA CYS A 105 34.69 -2.93 -0.43
C CYS A 105 33.84 -3.91 0.40
N CYS A 106 32.54 -3.69 0.52
CA CYS A 106 31.65 -4.57 1.30
C CYS A 106 30.99 -5.61 0.39
N PRO A 107 31.45 -6.88 0.46
CA PRO A 107 30.87 -7.92 -0.40
C PRO A 107 29.39 -8.18 -0.11
N THR A 108 28.94 -7.94 1.12
CA THR A 108 27.55 -8.21 1.50
C THR A 108 26.55 -7.26 0.88
N VAL A 109 26.98 -6.08 0.41
CA VAL A 109 26.07 -5.13 -0.24
C VAL A 109 25.40 -5.72 -1.48
N GLU A 110 26.05 -6.64 -2.15
CA GLU A 110 25.49 -7.32 -3.33
C GLU A 110 24.24 -8.11 -2.99
N ILE A 111 24.21 -8.75 -1.80
CA ILE A 111 23.02 -9.47 -1.32
C ILE A 111 21.84 -8.49 -1.20
N TRP A 112 22.08 -7.37 -0.57
CA TRP A 112 21.04 -6.38 -0.31
C TRP A 112 20.50 -5.73 -1.57
N LYS A 113 21.39 -5.49 -2.55
CA LYS A 113 21.00 -5.01 -3.87
C LYS A 113 20.06 -5.99 -4.56
N ARG A 114 20.41 -7.28 -4.54
CA ARG A 114 19.57 -8.32 -5.16
C ARG A 114 18.23 -8.47 -4.46
N LEU A 115 18.21 -8.44 -3.12
CA LEU A 115 16.98 -8.47 -2.36
C LEU A 115 16.11 -7.25 -2.68
N ASN A 116 16.69 -6.07 -2.70
CA ASN A 116 15.96 -4.84 -3.00
C ASN A 116 15.36 -4.88 -4.40
N ASN A 117 16.13 -5.35 -5.39
CA ASN A 117 15.63 -5.50 -6.76
C ASN A 117 14.48 -6.50 -6.82
N ALA A 118 14.59 -7.63 -6.12
CA ALA A 118 13.54 -8.64 -6.06
C ALA A 118 12.26 -8.10 -5.42
N ILE A 119 12.40 -7.36 -4.33
CA ILE A 119 11.24 -6.70 -3.67
C ILE A 119 10.57 -5.74 -4.64
N ASN A 120 11.34 -4.89 -5.30
CA ASN A 120 10.80 -3.91 -6.25
C ASN A 120 10.13 -4.60 -7.44
N ASP A 121 10.72 -5.67 -7.97
CA ASP A 121 10.13 -6.43 -9.07
C ASP A 121 8.75 -6.99 -8.69
N VAL A 122 8.58 -7.43 -7.45
CA VAL A 122 7.29 -7.92 -6.97
C VAL A 122 6.30 -6.78 -6.80
N VAL A 123 6.64 -5.78 -5.99
CA VAL A 123 5.67 -4.77 -5.56
C VAL A 123 5.33 -3.75 -6.65
N GLU A 124 6.23 -3.52 -7.62
CA GLU A 124 5.96 -2.59 -8.72
C GLU A 124 5.20 -3.25 -9.88
N ASN A 125 5.12 -4.57 -9.92
CA ASN A 125 4.47 -5.31 -11.01
C ASN A 125 3.15 -5.97 -10.61
N ILE A 126 2.72 -5.82 -9.38
CA ILE A 126 1.41 -6.26 -8.92
C ILE A 126 0.56 -5.02 -8.68
N THR A 127 -0.61 -4.98 -9.29
CA THR A 127 -1.52 -3.84 -9.19
C THR A 127 -2.75 -4.19 -8.35
N LEU A 128 -3.51 -3.16 -7.97
CA LEU A 128 -4.78 -3.35 -7.30
C LEU A 128 -5.75 -4.14 -8.19
N ALA A 129 -5.67 -3.96 -9.52
CA ALA A 129 -6.46 -4.74 -10.46
C ALA A 129 -6.12 -6.24 -10.38
N ASP A 130 -4.84 -6.58 -10.19
CA ASP A 130 -4.44 -7.98 -9.99
C ASP A 130 -5.05 -8.56 -8.73
N LEU A 131 -5.07 -7.79 -7.64
CA LEU A 131 -5.68 -8.24 -6.38
C LEU A 131 -7.17 -8.47 -6.54
N ILE A 132 -7.85 -7.64 -7.31
CA ILE A 132 -9.27 -7.81 -7.62
C ILE A 132 -9.47 -9.15 -8.35
N GLU A 133 -8.66 -9.43 -9.37
CA GLU A 133 -8.74 -10.69 -10.10
C GLU A 133 -8.48 -11.90 -9.20
N TRP A 134 -7.50 -11.81 -8.32
CA TRP A 134 -7.20 -12.89 -7.38
C TRP A 134 -8.35 -13.12 -6.39
N SER A 135 -9.06 -12.05 -6.00
CA SER A 135 -10.20 -12.19 -5.09
C SER A 135 -11.36 -12.96 -5.70
N LYS A 136 -11.48 -12.97 -7.02
CA LYS A 136 -12.55 -13.69 -7.73
C LYS A 136 -12.34 -15.20 -7.81
N LYS A 137 -11.14 -15.67 -7.47
CA LYS A 137 -10.78 -17.10 -7.60
C LYS A 137 -11.05 -17.90 -6.32
N GLU A 138 -11.56 -17.27 -5.29
CA GLU A 138 -11.89 -17.91 -4.02
C GLU A 138 -13.35 -18.31 -3.92
#